data_26f05edf6ad2bd7193460d4245c8462f
#
_entry.id   26f05edf6ad2bd7193460d4245c8462f
#
_cell.length_a   1.000
_cell.length_b   1.000
_cell.length_c   1.000
_cell.angle_alpha   90.00
_cell.angle_beta   90.00
_cell.angle_gamma   90.00
#
_symmetry.space_group_name_H-M   'P 1'
#
loop_
_entity.id
_entity.type
_entity.pdbx_description
1 polymer ?
#
loop_
_entity_poly.entity_id
_entity_poly.type
_entity_poly.pdbx_seq_one_letter_code
_entity_poly.pdbx_strand_id
1 'polypeptide(L)'
;MVRNNKDDWGDLDNSQLTRVLSRFVADLTYEDLSPEVVEWAKFLCLDFAGVTLNGSTTDSANALVEALNSVGRGGPSTVIGTSEKVLP
;
A
#
# COMPACT_ATOMS: atom_id res chain seq x y z
N MET A 1 13.49 10.11 -19.66
CA MET A 1 12.88 11.13 -20.52
C MET A 1 11.39 10.91 -20.52
N VAL A 2 10.64 11.74 -19.81
CA VAL A 2 9.18 11.67 -19.75
C VAL A 2 8.63 12.13 -21.09
N ARG A 3 8.05 11.24 -21.88
CA ARG A 3 7.29 11.60 -23.08
C ARG A 3 5.99 12.27 -22.64
N ASN A 4 5.95 13.57 -22.82
CA ASN A 4 4.78 14.39 -22.56
C ASN A 4 3.85 14.37 -23.78
N ASN A 5 3.19 13.22 -24.02
CA ASN A 5 2.16 13.16 -25.04
C ASN A 5 0.89 12.53 -24.43
N LYS A 6 -0.11 13.38 -24.19
CA LYS A 6 -1.42 12.99 -23.63
C LYS A 6 -2.19 12.00 -24.51
N ASP A 7 -1.76 11.82 -25.75
CA ASP A 7 -2.47 11.05 -26.77
C ASP A 7 -2.00 9.58 -26.84
N ASP A 8 -0.92 9.23 -26.11
CA ASP A 8 -0.30 7.90 -26.16
C ASP A 8 -0.97 6.85 -25.25
N TRP A 9 -1.89 7.28 -24.38
CA TRP A 9 -2.51 6.38 -23.39
C TRP A 9 -3.80 5.72 -23.91
N GLY A 10 -4.40 6.26 -24.99
CA GLY A 10 -5.71 5.82 -25.48
C GLY A 10 -5.69 4.49 -26.24
N ASP A 11 -4.54 4.09 -26.79
CA ASP A 11 -4.39 2.89 -27.65
C ASP A 11 -3.70 1.71 -26.94
N LEU A 12 -3.37 1.84 -25.65
CA LEU A 12 -2.76 0.75 -24.88
C LEU A 12 -3.81 -0.28 -24.48
N ASP A 13 -3.59 -1.54 -24.81
CA ASP A 13 -4.35 -2.61 -24.20
C ASP A 13 -4.00 -2.78 -22.70
N ASN A 14 -4.85 -3.48 -21.94
CA ASN A 14 -4.66 -3.64 -20.50
C ASN A 14 -3.32 -4.29 -20.13
N SER A 15 -2.76 -5.13 -20.99
CA SER A 15 -1.48 -5.79 -20.75
C SER A 15 -0.31 -4.83 -20.91
N GLN A 16 -0.39 -3.95 -21.90
CA GLN A 16 0.59 -2.91 -22.15
C GLN A 16 0.57 -1.86 -21.03
N LEU A 17 -0.63 -1.44 -20.59
CA LEU A 17 -0.79 -0.49 -19.49
C LEU A 17 -0.21 -1.05 -18.18
N THR A 18 -0.52 -2.29 -17.86
CA THR A 18 0.03 -2.97 -16.67
C THR A 18 1.56 -3.00 -16.71
N ARG A 19 2.13 -3.32 -17.88
CA ARG A 19 3.59 -3.37 -18.05
C ARG A 19 4.24 -2.00 -17.87
N VAL A 20 3.63 -0.95 -18.44
CA VAL A 20 4.14 0.44 -18.32
C VAL A 20 4.11 0.89 -16.87
N LEU A 21 2.99 0.69 -16.17
CA LEU A 21 2.85 1.05 -14.76
C LEU A 21 3.80 0.26 -13.86
N SER A 22 3.92 -1.05 -14.09
CA SER A 22 4.84 -1.90 -13.33
C SER A 22 6.30 -1.47 -13.50
N ARG A 23 6.70 -1.15 -14.74
CA ARG A 23 8.05 -0.65 -15.03
C ARG A 23 8.28 0.71 -14.37
N PHE A 24 7.33 1.63 -14.49
CA PHE A 24 7.42 2.93 -13.83
C PHE A 24 7.65 2.79 -12.33
N VAL A 25 6.87 1.94 -11.66
CA VAL A 25 7.03 1.71 -10.21
C VAL A 25 8.36 1.04 -9.88
N ALA A 26 8.78 0.06 -10.70
CA ALA A 26 10.03 -0.66 -10.46
C ALA A 26 11.30 0.19 -10.67
N ASP A 27 11.24 1.14 -11.60
CA ASP A 27 12.38 2.01 -11.94
C ASP A 27 12.41 3.29 -11.09
N LEU A 28 11.31 3.61 -10.36
CA LEU A 28 11.20 4.83 -9.55
C LEU A 28 12.13 4.75 -8.34
N THR A 29 12.95 5.79 -8.17
CA THR A 29 13.82 5.95 -7.00
C THR A 29 13.35 7.12 -6.14
N TYR A 30 13.86 7.21 -4.90
CA TYR A 30 13.51 8.31 -4.00
C TYR A 30 13.93 9.68 -4.58
N GLU A 31 15.04 9.72 -5.29
CA GLU A 31 15.59 10.93 -5.91
C GLU A 31 14.73 11.47 -7.06
N ASP A 32 13.88 10.60 -7.64
CA ASP A 32 12.93 10.99 -8.69
C ASP A 32 11.67 11.68 -8.12
N LEU A 33 11.46 11.60 -6.81
CA LEU A 33 10.31 12.19 -6.16
C LEU A 33 10.53 13.68 -5.89
N SER A 34 9.56 14.49 -6.28
CA SER A 34 9.60 15.91 -5.89
C SER A 34 9.38 16.07 -4.38
N PRO A 35 9.95 17.14 -3.75
CA PRO A 35 9.71 17.40 -2.32
C PRO A 35 8.22 17.45 -1.95
N GLU A 36 7.39 17.96 -2.83
CA GLU A 36 5.93 18.03 -2.64
C GLU A 36 5.32 16.61 -2.56
N VAL A 37 5.73 15.70 -3.44
CA VAL A 37 5.27 14.30 -3.42
C VAL A 37 5.70 13.62 -2.13
N VAL A 38 6.92 13.87 -1.67
CA VAL A 38 7.43 13.32 -0.40
C VAL A 38 6.60 13.80 0.79
N GLU A 39 6.26 15.09 0.85
CA GLU A 39 5.42 15.63 1.92
C GLU A 39 4.01 15.04 1.88
N TRP A 40 3.39 14.93 0.71
CA TRP A 40 2.09 14.27 0.56
C TRP A 40 2.13 12.80 0.99
N ALA A 41 3.19 12.07 0.65
CA ALA A 41 3.37 10.69 1.07
C ALA A 41 3.43 10.56 2.60
N LYS A 42 4.10 11.49 3.29
CA LYS A 42 4.12 11.51 4.77
C LYS A 42 2.72 11.71 5.35
N PHE A 43 1.93 12.63 4.80
CA PHE A 43 0.54 12.83 5.24
C PHE A 43 -0.32 11.58 5.01
N LEU A 44 -0.18 10.92 3.86
CA LEU A 44 -0.89 9.68 3.58
C LEU A 44 -0.48 8.54 4.53
N CYS A 45 0.80 8.41 4.87
CA CYS A 45 1.26 7.45 5.86
C CYS A 45 0.68 7.73 7.26
N LEU A 46 0.61 9.00 7.66
CA LEU A 46 0.03 9.41 8.94
C LEU A 46 -1.47 9.13 8.98
N ASP A 47 -2.19 9.47 7.92
CA ASP A 47 -3.62 9.18 7.77
C ASP A 47 -3.87 7.67 7.84
N PHE A 48 -3.11 6.87 7.08
CA PHE A 48 -3.18 5.42 7.12
C PHE A 48 -2.97 4.86 8.54
N ALA A 49 -1.96 5.35 9.26
CA ALA A 49 -1.72 4.93 10.64
C ALA A 49 -2.92 5.26 11.54
N GLY A 50 -3.47 6.48 11.41
CA GLY A 50 -4.62 6.93 12.19
C GLY A 50 -5.87 6.07 11.94
N VAL A 51 -6.25 5.87 10.69
CA VAL A 51 -7.44 5.08 10.35
C VAL A 51 -7.26 3.59 10.68
N THR A 52 -6.05 3.08 10.57
CA THR A 52 -5.74 1.69 10.92
C THR A 52 -5.87 1.46 12.42
N LEU A 53 -5.31 2.35 13.24
CA LEU A 53 -5.42 2.28 14.70
C LEU A 53 -6.89 2.40 15.14
N ASN A 54 -7.63 3.32 14.58
CA ASN A 54 -9.06 3.45 14.88
C ASN A 54 -9.84 2.21 14.43
N GLY A 55 -9.57 1.70 13.23
CA GLY A 55 -10.21 0.50 12.68
C GLY A 55 -9.91 -0.77 13.48
N SER A 56 -8.76 -0.85 14.12
CA SER A 56 -8.36 -2.02 14.94
C SER A 56 -9.27 -2.26 16.15
N THR A 57 -10.05 -1.27 16.56
CA THR A 57 -10.98 -1.38 17.68
C THR A 57 -12.39 -1.84 17.31
N THR A 58 -12.65 -2.08 16.02
CA THR A 58 -13.96 -2.49 15.52
C THR A 58 -14.21 -3.99 15.70
N ASP A 59 -15.48 -4.37 15.80
CA ASP A 59 -15.89 -5.78 15.90
C ASP A 59 -15.44 -6.59 14.67
N SER A 60 -15.48 -5.97 13.48
CA SER A 60 -15.01 -6.61 12.25
C SER A 60 -13.51 -6.90 12.27
N ALA A 61 -12.71 -5.99 12.81
CA ALA A 61 -11.27 -6.21 12.97
C ALA A 61 -10.99 -7.33 13.99
N ASN A 62 -11.69 -7.34 15.11
CA ASN A 62 -11.58 -8.38 16.12
C ASN A 62 -11.91 -9.76 15.55
N ALA A 63 -13.02 -9.88 14.81
CA ALA A 63 -13.41 -11.12 14.15
C ALA A 63 -12.36 -11.62 13.15
N LEU A 64 -11.77 -10.70 12.37
CA LEU A 64 -10.70 -11.03 11.42
C LEU A 64 -9.43 -11.51 12.14
N VAL A 65 -9.01 -10.82 13.20
CA VAL A 65 -7.83 -11.22 13.99
C VAL A 65 -8.04 -12.60 14.62
N GLU A 66 -9.23 -12.88 15.14
CA GLU A 66 -9.58 -14.20 15.68
C GLU A 66 -9.52 -15.29 14.61
N ALA A 67 -10.05 -15.02 13.42
CA ALA A 67 -9.96 -15.94 12.28
C ALA A 67 -8.50 -16.18 11.85
N LEU A 68 -7.67 -15.14 11.74
CA LEU A 68 -6.25 -15.28 11.43
C LEU A 68 -5.50 -16.10 12.48
N ASN A 69 -5.80 -15.90 13.75
CA ASN A 69 -5.23 -16.67 14.85
C ASN A 69 -5.61 -18.15 14.83
N SER A 70 -6.76 -18.50 14.24
CA SER A 70 -7.15 -19.88 14.05
C SER A 70 -6.37 -20.62 12.97
N VAL A 71 -5.82 -19.87 12.00
CA VAL A 71 -5.08 -20.42 10.85
C VAL A 71 -3.56 -20.44 11.08
N GLY A 72 -3.02 -19.47 11.84
CA GLY A 72 -1.59 -19.43 12.07
C GLY A 72 -1.16 -18.33 13.05
N ARG A 73 -0.93 -18.70 14.31
CA ARG A 73 -0.37 -17.82 15.34
C ARG A 73 1.17 -17.77 15.26
N GLY A 74 1.74 -16.66 15.74
CA GLY A 74 3.17 -16.60 16.06
C GLY A 74 4.09 -16.33 14.88
N GLY A 75 3.61 -15.72 13.82
CA GLY A 75 4.43 -15.29 12.68
C GLY A 75 5.20 -13.99 12.94
N PRO A 76 6.01 -13.55 11.97
CA PRO A 76 6.78 -12.30 12.08
C PRO A 76 5.95 -11.04 11.80
N SER A 77 4.75 -11.16 11.23
CA SER A 77 3.93 -10.03 10.82
C SER A 77 3.15 -9.44 11.98
N THR A 78 3.28 -8.13 12.19
CA THR A 78 2.57 -7.41 13.23
C THR A 78 1.16 -7.02 12.76
N VAL A 79 0.17 -7.30 13.59
CA VAL A 79 -1.19 -6.77 13.40
C VAL A 79 -1.29 -5.42 14.12
N ILE A 80 -1.36 -4.35 13.33
CA ILE A 80 -1.35 -2.98 13.85
C ILE A 80 -2.53 -2.75 14.80
N GLY A 81 -2.27 -2.13 15.95
CA GLY A 81 -3.28 -1.83 16.96
C GLY A 81 -3.57 -2.99 17.91
N THR A 82 -2.86 -4.09 17.80
CA THR A 82 -2.97 -5.26 18.68
C THR A 82 -1.60 -5.74 19.15
N SER A 83 -1.58 -6.68 20.11
CA SER A 83 -0.36 -7.40 20.50
C SER A 83 -0.12 -8.67 19.67
N GLU A 84 -1.00 -8.96 18.73
CA GLU A 84 -0.97 -10.19 17.96
C GLU A 84 0.07 -10.14 16.83
N LYS A 85 0.65 -11.31 16.56
CA LYS A 85 1.53 -11.57 15.42
C LYS A 85 1.04 -12.78 14.66
N VAL A 86 1.06 -12.68 13.33
CA VAL A 86 0.54 -13.71 12.43
C VAL A 86 1.57 -14.06 11.37
N LEU A 87 1.33 -15.14 10.65
CA LEU A 87 2.09 -15.50 9.44
C LEU A 87 1.84 -14.44 8.35
N PRO A 88 2.84 -14.18 7.48
CA PRO A 88 2.68 -13.26 6.37
C PRO A 88 1.66 -13.77 5.34
#